data_d43c94bfcccf671c8bd45072f2bc2c82
#
_entry.id   d43c94bfcccf671c8bd45072f2bc2c82
#
_cell.length_a   1.000
_cell.length_b   1.000
_cell.length_c   1.000
_cell.angle_alpha   90.00
_cell.angle_beta   90.00
_cell.angle_gamma   90.00
#
_symmetry.space_group_name_H-M   'P 1'
#
loop_
_entity.id
_entity.type
_entity.pdbx_description
1 polymer ?
#
loop_
_entity_poly.entity_id
_entity_poly.type
_entity_poly.pdbx_seq_one_letter_code
_entity_poly.pdbx_strand_id
1 'polypeptide(L)'
;QFWGHLVKSGEIQNPKEFINPLPHISFVRGKNNVKFLKDRYEAMKQFPMFDNIEYTEDIEEMRKWIPLMMKGREDKGYMAASKIDEGTDVNYGELTRKMAQNLKNSPNVEVQYKHEVVDFERLSNGKWSVKIKNLNNGQVFEHQTDYVFIGAGGGAIPLLQKTGIPESKHLGGFPISGQFIACTNPQVIEQHDAKVYGKEPPGT
;
A
#
# COMPACT_ATOMS: atom_id res chain seq x y z
N GLN A 1 4.84 10.17 -7.56
CA GLN A 1 4.70 11.34 -8.49
C GLN A 1 3.28 11.95 -8.41
N PHE A 2 2.20 11.15 -8.47
CA PHE A 2 0.82 11.65 -8.47
C PHE A 2 0.47 12.46 -7.21
N TRP A 3 0.71 11.92 -6.03
CA TRP A 3 0.44 12.63 -4.76
C TRP A 3 1.28 13.89 -4.59
N GLY A 4 2.53 13.86 -5.05
CA GLY A 4 3.37 15.06 -5.09
C GLY A 4 2.82 16.15 -6.01
N HIS A 5 2.15 15.76 -7.12
CA HIS A 5 1.44 16.70 -7.97
C HIS A 5 0.25 17.34 -7.25
N LEU A 6 -0.60 16.55 -6.58
CA LEU A 6 -1.74 17.05 -5.81
C LEU A 6 -1.33 17.98 -4.67
N VAL A 7 -0.18 17.72 -4.04
CA VAL A 7 0.39 18.63 -3.03
C VAL A 7 0.86 19.93 -3.66
N LYS A 8 1.56 19.85 -4.80
CA LYS A 8 2.09 21.02 -5.50
C LYS A 8 0.99 21.91 -6.07
N SER A 9 -0.12 21.34 -6.53
CA SER A 9 -1.30 22.07 -7.00
C SER A 9 -2.16 22.64 -5.88
N GLY A 10 -1.88 22.29 -4.61
CA GLY A 10 -2.64 22.71 -3.44
C GLY A 10 -3.93 21.92 -3.18
N GLU A 11 -4.18 20.87 -3.94
CA GLU A 11 -5.35 20.02 -3.79
C GLU A 11 -5.30 19.17 -2.52
N ILE A 12 -4.09 18.79 -2.07
CA ILE A 12 -3.84 18.11 -0.81
C ILE A 12 -2.78 18.89 -0.04
N GLN A 13 -3.07 19.18 1.24
CA GLN A 13 -2.15 19.92 2.09
C GLN A 13 -1.48 18.99 3.11
N ASN A 14 -0.41 19.51 3.76
CA ASN A 14 0.31 18.86 4.86
C ASN A 14 0.79 17.42 4.50
N PRO A 15 1.71 17.26 3.54
CA PRO A 15 2.17 15.95 3.11
C PRO A 15 2.80 15.12 4.24
N LYS A 16 3.39 15.75 5.27
CA LYS A 16 3.97 15.08 6.43
C LYS A 16 2.96 14.27 7.27
N GLU A 17 1.67 14.52 7.12
CA GLU A 17 0.63 13.77 7.82
C GLU A 17 0.39 12.40 7.19
N PHE A 18 0.77 12.20 5.93
CA PHE A 18 0.54 10.93 5.23
C PHE A 18 1.77 10.33 4.55
N ILE A 19 2.84 11.07 4.32
CA ILE A 19 4.11 10.55 3.78
C ILE A 19 5.25 10.93 4.72
N ASN A 20 5.97 9.90 5.18
CA ASN A 20 7.16 10.05 6.01
C ASN A 20 8.33 9.38 5.30
N PRO A 21 9.40 10.14 4.96
CA PRO A 21 10.64 9.52 4.47
C PRO A 21 11.29 8.74 5.60
N LEU A 22 11.70 7.52 5.32
CA LEU A 22 12.49 6.68 6.23
C LEU A 22 13.27 5.63 5.44
N PRO A 23 14.39 5.12 5.97
CA PRO A 23 15.18 4.12 5.30
C PRO A 23 14.39 2.84 5.01
N HIS A 24 14.60 2.29 3.81
CA HIS A 24 14.13 0.95 3.47
C HIS A 24 15.29 -0.03 3.59
N ILE A 25 15.13 -1.03 4.42
CA ILE A 25 16.16 -2.03 4.71
C ILE A 25 15.65 -3.41 4.35
N SER A 26 16.44 -4.17 3.60
CA SER A 26 16.25 -5.61 3.43
C SER A 26 17.22 -6.34 4.35
N PHE A 27 16.71 -7.23 5.20
CA PHE A 27 17.50 -8.01 6.15
C PHE A 27 17.27 -9.49 5.91
N VAL A 28 18.36 -10.27 5.85
CA VAL A 28 18.29 -11.70 5.60
C VAL A 28 19.22 -12.49 6.53
N ARG A 29 18.86 -13.77 6.74
CA ARG A 29 19.67 -14.75 7.48
C ARG A 29 19.87 -16.01 6.64
N GLY A 30 21.01 -16.65 6.85
CA GLY A 30 21.40 -17.89 6.19
C GLY A 30 22.19 -17.68 4.90
N LYS A 31 23.14 -18.58 4.65
CA LYS A 31 24.16 -18.48 3.58
C LYS A 31 23.55 -18.20 2.19
N ASN A 32 22.49 -18.91 1.83
CA ASN A 32 21.86 -18.76 0.51
C ASN A 32 21.13 -17.41 0.38
N ASN A 33 20.52 -16.93 1.46
CA ASN A 33 19.83 -15.66 1.47
C ASN A 33 20.81 -14.48 1.46
N VAL A 34 21.94 -14.59 2.14
CA VAL A 34 23.03 -13.59 2.09
C VAL A 34 23.56 -13.50 0.65
N LYS A 35 23.84 -14.64 0.01
CA LYS A 35 24.23 -14.63 -1.40
C LYS A 35 23.18 -13.97 -2.30
N PHE A 36 21.90 -14.32 -2.12
CA PHE A 36 20.80 -13.71 -2.88
C PHE A 36 20.75 -12.18 -2.69
N LEU A 37 20.88 -11.69 -1.45
CA LEU A 37 20.81 -10.25 -1.17
C LEU A 37 22.00 -9.51 -1.77
N LYS A 38 23.18 -10.13 -1.76
CA LYS A 38 24.39 -9.59 -2.40
C LYS A 38 24.23 -9.51 -3.92
N ASP A 39 23.79 -10.60 -4.55
CA ASP A 39 23.57 -10.63 -6.00
C ASP A 39 22.51 -9.57 -6.41
N ARG A 40 21.45 -9.41 -5.60
CA ARG A 40 20.42 -8.36 -5.79
C ARG A 40 21.02 -6.96 -5.65
N TYR A 41 21.83 -6.71 -4.63
CA TYR A 41 22.50 -5.43 -4.42
C TYR A 41 23.35 -5.05 -5.63
N GLU A 42 24.21 -5.96 -6.12
CA GLU A 42 25.05 -5.72 -7.30
C GLU A 42 24.22 -5.43 -8.56
N ALA A 43 23.10 -6.12 -8.73
CA ALA A 43 22.19 -5.86 -9.86
C ALA A 43 21.50 -4.51 -9.75
N MET A 44 21.02 -4.13 -8.54
CA MET A 44 20.32 -2.86 -8.32
C MET A 44 21.25 -1.66 -8.48
N LYS A 45 22.49 -1.75 -8.01
CA LYS A 45 23.49 -0.68 -8.09
C LYS A 45 23.84 -0.24 -9.53
N GLN A 46 23.46 -1.03 -10.53
CA GLN A 46 23.65 -0.66 -11.95
C GLN A 46 22.61 0.38 -12.44
N PHE A 47 21.60 0.70 -11.64
CA PHE A 47 20.55 1.66 -11.99
C PHE A 47 20.72 2.96 -11.20
N PRO A 48 20.68 4.13 -11.84
CA PRO A 48 20.91 5.42 -11.18
C PRO A 48 20.00 5.69 -9.97
N MET A 49 18.79 5.13 -9.97
CA MET A 49 17.86 5.29 -8.84
C MET A 49 18.30 4.55 -7.57
N PHE A 50 19.34 3.71 -7.63
CA PHE A 50 19.90 2.97 -6.51
C PHE A 50 21.38 3.28 -6.29
N ASP A 51 21.90 4.41 -6.77
CA ASP A 51 23.30 4.79 -6.61
C ASP A 51 23.73 4.85 -5.13
N ASN A 52 22.80 5.22 -4.25
CA ASN A 52 23.01 5.34 -2.80
C ASN A 52 22.71 4.08 -2.00
N ILE A 53 22.44 2.94 -2.67
CA ILE A 53 22.18 1.69 -1.94
C ILE A 53 23.46 1.22 -1.22
N GLU A 54 23.28 0.85 0.04
CA GLU A 54 24.32 0.30 0.89
C GLU A 54 24.09 -1.20 1.11
N TYR A 55 25.17 -1.96 1.34
CA TYR A 55 25.13 -3.38 1.68
C TYR A 55 26.16 -3.67 2.77
N THR A 56 25.76 -4.50 3.73
CA THR A 56 26.67 -4.92 4.80
C THR A 56 26.41 -6.38 5.24
N GLU A 57 27.49 -7.05 5.64
CA GLU A 57 27.47 -8.30 6.40
C GLU A 57 28.02 -8.06 7.82
N ASP A 58 28.40 -6.83 8.15
CA ASP A 58 28.89 -6.44 9.47
C ASP A 58 27.74 -6.27 10.47
N ILE A 59 27.80 -7.03 11.56
CA ILE A 59 26.81 -7.04 12.64
C ILE A 59 26.73 -5.69 13.33
N GLU A 60 27.86 -5.01 13.52
CA GLU A 60 27.90 -3.71 14.21
C GLU A 60 27.24 -2.62 13.34
N GLU A 61 27.41 -2.70 12.03
CA GLU A 61 26.72 -1.80 11.11
C GLU A 61 25.21 -2.07 11.09
N MET A 62 24.80 -3.35 11.06
CA MET A 62 23.37 -3.70 11.17
C MET A 62 22.76 -3.25 12.51
N ARG A 63 23.50 -3.26 13.62
CA ARG A 63 23.03 -2.73 14.91
C ARG A 63 22.74 -1.23 14.88
N LYS A 64 23.48 -0.46 14.08
CA LYS A 64 23.21 0.96 13.89
C LYS A 64 21.93 1.18 13.07
N TRP A 65 21.74 0.40 12.03
CA TRP A 65 20.59 0.54 11.13
C TRP A 65 19.27 0.05 11.73
N ILE A 66 19.31 -1.09 12.43
CA ILE A 66 18.12 -1.82 12.93
C ILE A 66 18.33 -2.33 14.38
N PRO A 67 18.55 -1.42 15.35
CA PRO A 67 18.99 -1.78 16.70
C PRO A 67 18.03 -2.76 17.40
N LEU A 68 16.71 -2.56 17.28
CA LEU A 68 15.73 -3.45 17.91
C LEU A 68 15.76 -4.86 17.32
N MET A 69 15.96 -5.00 16.02
CA MET A 69 16.04 -6.30 15.37
C MET A 69 17.34 -7.05 15.71
N MET A 70 18.41 -6.30 16.00
CA MET A 70 19.70 -6.89 16.35
C MET A 70 19.86 -7.14 17.85
N LYS A 71 18.94 -6.65 18.69
CA LYS A 71 18.97 -6.87 20.14
C LYS A 71 18.85 -8.36 20.46
N GLY A 72 19.81 -8.88 21.26
CA GLY A 72 19.85 -10.29 21.62
C GLY A 72 20.30 -11.24 20.48
N ARG A 73 20.75 -10.71 19.34
CA ARG A 73 21.32 -11.49 18.25
C ARG A 73 22.86 -11.43 18.37
N GLU A 74 23.41 -12.40 19.06
CA GLU A 74 24.86 -12.53 19.25
C GLU A 74 25.45 -13.66 18.41
N ASP A 75 24.59 -14.42 17.72
CA ASP A 75 25.01 -15.53 16.88
C ASP A 75 25.83 -15.03 15.67
N LYS A 76 26.97 -15.62 15.47
CA LYS A 76 27.87 -15.37 14.33
C LYS A 76 27.36 -16.03 13.03
N GLY A 77 26.04 -16.18 12.88
CA GLY A 77 25.45 -16.78 11.69
C GLY A 77 25.57 -15.86 10.46
N TYR A 78 25.36 -16.43 9.28
CA TYR A 78 25.30 -15.64 8.04
C TYR A 78 24.12 -14.66 8.09
N MET A 79 24.39 -13.37 8.12
CA MET A 79 23.41 -12.29 8.05
C MET A 79 23.91 -11.23 7.10
N ALA A 80 22.99 -10.55 6.44
CA ALA A 80 23.27 -9.38 5.62
C ALA A 80 22.08 -8.42 5.62
N ALA A 81 22.38 -7.16 5.40
CA ALA A 81 21.37 -6.13 5.14
C ALA A 81 21.76 -5.25 3.95
N SER A 82 20.76 -4.77 3.24
CA SER A 82 20.93 -3.66 2.29
C SER A 82 19.98 -2.53 2.69
N LYS A 83 20.42 -1.29 2.48
CA LYS A 83 19.73 -0.08 2.92
C LYS A 83 19.67 0.93 1.79
N ILE A 84 18.56 1.64 1.70
CA ILE A 84 18.41 2.85 0.88
C ILE A 84 17.63 3.88 1.69
N ASP A 85 18.13 5.12 1.75
CA ASP A 85 17.55 6.18 2.59
C ASP A 85 16.27 6.80 1.97
N GLU A 86 16.07 6.65 0.67
CA GLU A 86 14.93 7.17 -0.09
C GLU A 86 13.63 6.35 0.06
N GLY A 87 13.54 5.55 1.11
CA GLY A 87 12.31 4.84 1.44
C GLY A 87 11.21 5.79 1.94
N THR A 88 9.98 5.32 1.93
CA THR A 88 8.84 6.07 2.46
C THR A 88 7.86 5.17 3.19
N ASP A 89 7.25 5.70 4.24
CA ASP A 89 6.04 5.16 4.84
C ASP A 89 4.84 6.03 4.49
N VAL A 90 3.69 5.39 4.26
CA VAL A 90 2.48 6.08 3.82
C VAL A 90 1.31 5.75 4.72
N ASN A 91 0.74 6.77 5.36
CA ASN A 91 -0.54 6.67 6.03
C ASN A 91 -1.67 6.76 5.00
N TYR A 92 -2.05 5.62 4.43
CA TYR A 92 -3.10 5.55 3.41
C TYR A 92 -4.46 6.02 3.93
N GLY A 93 -4.75 5.85 5.21
CA GLY A 93 -5.98 6.34 5.84
C GLY A 93 -6.07 7.86 5.78
N GLU A 94 -4.99 8.55 6.14
CA GLU A 94 -4.92 10.00 6.10
C GLU A 94 -4.94 10.53 4.66
N LEU A 95 -4.17 9.92 3.78
CA LEU A 95 -4.17 10.25 2.36
C LEU A 95 -5.60 10.15 1.78
N THR A 96 -6.31 9.05 2.05
CA THR A 96 -7.69 8.84 1.58
C THR A 96 -8.64 9.91 2.13
N ARG A 97 -8.52 10.27 3.42
CA ARG A 97 -9.33 11.34 4.02
C ARG A 97 -9.13 12.68 3.32
N LYS A 98 -7.86 13.03 3.06
CA LYS A 98 -7.52 14.29 2.36
C LYS A 98 -8.04 14.31 0.92
N MET A 99 -7.87 13.21 0.19
CA MET A 99 -8.41 13.09 -1.18
C MET A 99 -9.93 13.19 -1.20
N ALA A 100 -10.62 12.50 -0.29
CA ALA A 100 -12.07 12.57 -0.18
C ALA A 100 -12.55 13.98 0.22
N GLN A 101 -11.83 14.67 1.10
CA GLN A 101 -12.14 16.06 1.47
C GLN A 101 -11.96 17.01 0.30
N ASN A 102 -10.90 16.86 -0.50
CA ASN A 102 -10.68 17.64 -1.71
C ASN A 102 -11.83 17.44 -2.71
N LEU A 103 -12.24 16.19 -2.94
CA LEU A 103 -13.38 15.88 -3.80
C LEU A 103 -14.68 16.51 -3.31
N LYS A 104 -14.95 16.49 -2.01
CA LYS A 104 -16.16 17.14 -1.42
C LYS A 104 -16.18 18.65 -1.63
N ASN A 105 -15.03 19.28 -1.72
CA ASN A 105 -14.89 20.72 -1.94
C ASN A 105 -14.88 21.07 -3.45
N SER A 106 -14.84 20.07 -4.33
CA SER A 106 -14.82 20.29 -5.77
C SER A 106 -16.22 20.57 -6.31
N PRO A 107 -16.39 21.57 -7.19
CA PRO A 107 -17.68 21.81 -7.83
C PRO A 107 -18.08 20.60 -8.69
N ASN A 108 -19.36 20.31 -8.75
CA ASN A 108 -19.94 19.21 -9.54
C ASN A 108 -19.51 17.80 -9.09
N VAL A 109 -18.99 17.65 -7.87
CA VAL A 109 -18.67 16.35 -7.26
C VAL A 109 -19.53 16.14 -6.03
N GLU A 110 -20.22 15.00 -5.97
CA GLU A 110 -20.94 14.56 -4.78
C GLU A 110 -20.29 13.29 -4.22
N VAL A 111 -19.94 13.31 -2.94
CA VAL A 111 -19.37 12.17 -2.22
C VAL A 111 -20.37 11.67 -1.20
N GLN A 112 -20.94 10.51 -1.46
CA GLN A 112 -21.94 9.89 -0.59
C GLN A 112 -21.31 8.77 0.24
N TYR A 113 -21.22 8.96 1.55
CA TYR A 113 -20.80 7.93 2.49
C TYR A 113 -21.98 7.06 2.93
N LYS A 114 -21.67 5.85 3.43
CA LYS A 114 -22.72 4.90 3.86
C LYS A 114 -23.68 4.51 2.73
N HIS A 115 -23.20 4.52 1.50
CA HIS A 115 -23.92 4.03 0.34
C HIS A 115 -23.14 2.91 -0.32
N GLU A 116 -23.80 1.81 -0.58
CA GLU A 116 -23.24 0.60 -1.18
C GLU A 116 -23.86 0.37 -2.55
N VAL A 117 -23.05 0.28 -3.58
CA VAL A 117 -23.52 -0.18 -4.90
C VAL A 117 -23.78 -1.67 -4.82
N VAL A 118 -25.01 -2.09 -5.06
CA VAL A 118 -25.43 -3.49 -4.92
C VAL A 118 -25.67 -4.18 -6.26
N ASP A 119 -25.93 -3.43 -7.33
CA ASP A 119 -26.19 -3.99 -8.64
C ASP A 119 -26.00 -2.99 -9.79
N PHE A 120 -25.89 -3.48 -11.02
CA PHE A 120 -25.80 -2.70 -12.25
C PHE A 120 -26.72 -3.31 -13.33
N GLU A 121 -27.34 -2.44 -14.12
CA GLU A 121 -28.10 -2.83 -15.30
C GLU A 121 -27.75 -1.93 -16.49
N ARG A 122 -27.49 -2.53 -17.66
CA ARG A 122 -27.30 -1.77 -18.88
C ARG A 122 -28.68 -1.52 -19.52
N LEU A 123 -29.04 -0.26 -19.63
CA LEU A 123 -30.32 0.16 -20.19
C LEU A 123 -30.28 0.20 -21.71
N SER A 124 -31.47 0.10 -22.35
CA SER A 124 -31.61 0.15 -23.79
C SER A 124 -31.18 1.47 -24.43
N ASN A 125 -31.20 2.57 -23.66
CA ASN A 125 -30.72 3.90 -24.07
C ASN A 125 -29.18 4.05 -23.98
N GLY A 126 -28.46 2.96 -23.66
CA GLY A 126 -27.02 2.97 -23.53
C GLY A 126 -26.47 3.48 -22.20
N LYS A 127 -27.32 3.90 -21.27
CA LYS A 127 -26.92 4.29 -19.90
C LYS A 127 -26.80 3.07 -18.97
N TRP A 128 -26.23 3.31 -17.81
CA TRP A 128 -26.23 2.37 -16.69
C TRP A 128 -27.27 2.78 -15.66
N SER A 129 -28.07 1.85 -15.16
CA SER A 129 -28.77 1.96 -13.89
C SER A 129 -27.91 1.33 -12.81
N VAL A 130 -27.59 2.11 -11.78
CA VAL A 130 -26.79 1.70 -10.63
C VAL A 130 -27.72 1.59 -9.44
N LYS A 131 -27.87 0.39 -8.86
CA LYS A 131 -28.64 0.19 -7.63
C LYS A 131 -27.78 0.49 -6.42
N ILE A 132 -28.24 1.38 -5.59
CA ILE A 132 -27.50 1.91 -4.44
C ILE A 132 -28.33 1.67 -3.18
N LYS A 133 -27.72 1.05 -2.18
CA LYS A 133 -28.31 0.83 -0.86
C LYS A 133 -27.76 1.85 0.13
N ASN A 134 -28.64 2.58 0.79
CA ASN A 134 -28.28 3.42 1.92
C ASN A 134 -28.11 2.55 3.17
N LEU A 135 -26.91 2.48 3.72
CA LEU A 135 -26.58 1.64 4.87
C LEU A 135 -27.12 2.16 6.20
N ASN A 136 -27.60 3.40 6.26
CA ASN A 136 -28.18 3.95 7.49
C ASN A 136 -29.63 3.48 7.70
N ASN A 137 -30.40 3.31 6.62
CA ASN A 137 -31.83 3.00 6.69
C ASN A 137 -32.25 1.78 5.85
N GLY A 138 -31.32 1.18 5.10
CA GLY A 138 -31.57 0.02 4.26
C GLY A 138 -32.33 0.29 2.95
N GLN A 139 -32.72 1.53 2.67
CA GLN A 139 -33.42 1.86 1.42
C GLN A 139 -32.52 1.63 0.21
N VAL A 140 -33.11 1.10 -0.85
CA VAL A 140 -32.47 0.93 -2.16
C VAL A 140 -33.10 1.89 -3.16
N PHE A 141 -32.26 2.58 -3.91
CA PHE A 141 -32.68 3.47 -5.00
C PHE A 141 -31.80 3.26 -6.24
N GLU A 142 -32.21 3.78 -7.36
CA GLU A 142 -31.49 3.68 -8.62
C GLU A 142 -31.00 5.05 -9.08
N HIS A 143 -29.79 5.06 -9.64
CA HIS A 143 -29.21 6.24 -10.28
C HIS A 143 -28.77 5.89 -11.70
N GLN A 144 -29.17 6.71 -12.69
CA GLN A 144 -28.77 6.52 -14.07
C GLN A 144 -27.54 7.37 -14.41
N THR A 145 -26.57 6.76 -15.10
CA THR A 145 -25.33 7.44 -15.50
C THR A 145 -24.86 6.94 -16.87
N ASP A 146 -24.10 7.76 -17.56
CA ASP A 146 -23.49 7.39 -18.84
C ASP A 146 -22.25 6.49 -18.66
N TYR A 147 -21.54 6.62 -17.50
CA TYR A 147 -20.32 5.91 -17.23
C TYR A 147 -20.21 5.49 -15.76
N VAL A 148 -19.61 4.32 -15.52
CA VAL A 148 -19.32 3.80 -14.17
C VAL A 148 -17.83 3.44 -14.09
N PHE A 149 -17.15 3.96 -13.06
CA PHE A 149 -15.80 3.55 -12.70
C PHE A 149 -15.86 2.73 -11.40
N ILE A 150 -15.40 1.48 -11.45
CA ILE A 150 -15.40 0.57 -10.30
C ILE A 150 -14.06 0.65 -9.58
N GLY A 151 -13.96 1.47 -8.56
CA GLY A 151 -12.78 1.63 -7.71
C GLY A 151 -12.93 0.97 -6.33
N ALA A 152 -13.56 -0.21 -6.26
CA ALA A 152 -14.03 -0.82 -5.02
C ALA A 152 -13.00 -1.75 -4.32
N GLY A 153 -11.70 -1.67 -4.68
CA GLY A 153 -10.67 -2.51 -4.07
C GLY A 153 -11.02 -4.00 -4.15
N GLY A 154 -11.06 -4.70 -3.02
CA GLY A 154 -11.44 -6.12 -2.96
C GLY A 154 -12.87 -6.44 -3.42
N GLY A 155 -13.75 -5.45 -3.46
CA GLY A 155 -15.11 -5.57 -3.98
C GLY A 155 -15.23 -5.37 -5.50
N ALA A 156 -14.14 -5.04 -6.19
CA ALA A 156 -14.20 -4.66 -7.61
C ALA A 156 -14.61 -5.83 -8.52
N ILE A 157 -14.07 -7.04 -8.32
CA ILE A 157 -14.39 -8.22 -9.14
C ILE A 157 -15.87 -8.62 -9.00
N PRO A 158 -16.43 -8.78 -7.80
CA PRO A 158 -17.85 -9.06 -7.64
C PRO A 158 -18.76 -8.01 -8.29
N LEU A 159 -18.42 -6.73 -8.18
CA LEU A 159 -19.18 -5.66 -8.84
C LEU A 159 -19.03 -5.71 -10.37
N LEU A 160 -17.83 -5.95 -10.88
CA LEU A 160 -17.60 -6.09 -12.32
C LEU A 160 -18.43 -7.25 -12.91
N GLN A 161 -18.51 -8.39 -12.21
CA GLN A 161 -19.30 -9.53 -12.66
C GLN A 161 -20.81 -9.21 -12.73
N LYS A 162 -21.32 -8.31 -11.87
CA LYS A 162 -22.71 -7.84 -11.93
C LYS A 162 -23.03 -6.98 -13.14
N THR A 163 -22.02 -6.40 -13.80
CA THR A 163 -22.25 -5.64 -15.04
C THR A 163 -22.67 -6.49 -16.22
N GLY A 164 -22.53 -7.82 -16.13
CA GLY A 164 -22.82 -8.74 -17.22
C GLY A 164 -21.79 -8.80 -18.35
N ILE A 165 -20.65 -8.09 -18.22
CA ILE A 165 -19.55 -8.11 -19.18
C ILE A 165 -18.98 -9.54 -19.26
N PRO A 166 -18.99 -10.19 -20.45
CA PRO A 166 -18.64 -11.60 -20.56
C PRO A 166 -17.23 -11.93 -20.09
N GLU A 167 -16.27 -11.05 -20.34
CA GLU A 167 -14.86 -11.21 -19.99
C GLU A 167 -14.62 -11.25 -18.48
N SER A 168 -15.54 -10.72 -17.69
CA SER A 168 -15.45 -10.71 -16.23
C SER A 168 -15.75 -12.06 -15.57
N LYS A 169 -16.46 -12.96 -16.27
CA LYS A 169 -16.99 -14.22 -15.71
C LYS A 169 -15.92 -15.20 -15.22
N HIS A 170 -14.72 -15.11 -15.79
CA HIS A 170 -13.59 -15.99 -15.47
C HIS A 170 -12.57 -15.35 -14.51
N LEU A 171 -12.83 -14.13 -14.06
CA LEU A 171 -11.95 -13.45 -13.12
C LEU A 171 -12.27 -13.90 -11.70
N GLY A 172 -11.26 -14.29 -10.97
CA GLY A 172 -11.34 -14.65 -9.55
C GLY A 172 -10.24 -13.97 -8.75
N GLY A 173 -10.49 -13.70 -7.48
CA GLY A 173 -9.52 -13.26 -6.52
C GLY A 173 -9.34 -14.33 -5.44
N PHE A 174 -8.10 -14.54 -4.99
CA PHE A 174 -7.79 -15.36 -3.83
C PHE A 174 -7.31 -14.45 -2.70
N PRO A 175 -8.21 -13.88 -1.88
CA PRO A 175 -7.82 -12.97 -0.82
C PRO A 175 -7.11 -13.75 0.30
N ILE A 176 -5.90 -13.30 0.64
CA ILE A 176 -5.15 -13.81 1.79
C ILE A 176 -5.22 -12.74 2.88
N SER A 177 -5.70 -13.12 4.05
CA SER A 177 -5.69 -12.26 5.23
C SER A 177 -4.32 -12.27 5.89
N GLY A 178 -3.88 -11.12 6.40
CA GLY A 178 -2.70 -10.99 7.24
C GLY A 178 -3.06 -10.36 8.57
N GLN A 179 -2.33 -10.73 9.62
CA GLN A 179 -2.45 -10.09 10.93
C GLN A 179 -1.19 -9.27 11.20
N PHE A 180 -1.39 -8.04 11.68
CA PHE A 180 -0.31 -7.17 12.09
C PHE A 180 -0.23 -7.12 13.61
N ILE A 181 0.99 -7.21 14.14
CA ILE A 181 1.26 -6.91 15.53
C ILE A 181 1.68 -5.43 15.59
N ALA A 182 0.92 -4.63 16.33
CA ALA A 182 1.22 -3.21 16.50
C ALA A 182 1.88 -2.99 17.87
N CYS A 183 2.98 -2.23 17.89
CA CYS A 183 3.59 -1.72 19.11
C CYS A 183 3.17 -0.25 19.28
N THR A 184 2.58 0.08 20.42
CA THR A 184 2.16 1.45 20.77
C THR A 184 3.02 2.07 21.88
N ASN A 185 4.08 1.39 22.33
CA ASN A 185 5.00 1.92 23.34
C ASN A 185 5.97 2.93 22.71
N PRO A 186 5.90 4.23 23.08
CA PRO A 186 6.75 5.26 22.50
C PRO A 186 8.24 4.96 22.65
N GLN A 187 8.69 4.46 23.81
CA GLN A 187 10.08 4.14 24.07
C GLN A 187 10.64 3.05 23.15
N VAL A 188 9.78 2.18 22.64
CA VAL A 188 10.17 1.16 21.65
C VAL A 188 10.14 1.74 20.25
N ILE A 189 9.10 2.53 19.93
CA ILE A 189 8.93 3.13 18.61
C ILE A 189 10.09 4.07 18.26
N GLU A 190 10.53 4.91 19.22
CA GLU A 190 11.64 5.84 19.05
C GLU A 190 12.99 5.17 18.72
N GLN A 191 13.13 3.87 18.97
CA GLN A 191 14.33 3.10 18.65
C GLN A 191 14.29 2.47 17.26
N HIS A 192 13.21 2.65 16.49
CA HIS A 192 13.05 2.00 15.18
C HIS A 192 12.61 3.03 14.13
N ASP A 193 13.56 3.45 13.33
CA ASP A 193 13.36 4.44 12.26
C ASP A 193 13.75 3.84 10.90
N ALA A 194 13.11 2.74 10.54
CA ALA A 194 13.34 2.05 9.27
C ALA A 194 12.15 1.15 8.89
N LYS A 195 11.94 0.95 7.61
CA LYS A 195 11.04 -0.06 7.07
C LYS A 195 11.84 -1.29 6.69
N VAL A 196 11.70 -2.38 7.45
CA VAL A 196 12.52 -3.57 7.29
C VAL A 196 11.74 -4.73 6.69
N TYR A 197 12.27 -5.31 5.64
CA TYR A 197 11.71 -6.50 4.99
C TYR A 197 12.67 -7.68 5.06
N GLY A 198 12.14 -8.83 5.42
CA GLY A 198 12.82 -10.12 5.29
C GLY A 198 12.55 -10.77 3.93
N LYS A 199 13.30 -11.83 3.64
CA LYS A 199 12.96 -12.75 2.57
C LYS A 199 12.19 -13.92 3.15
N GLU A 200 11.04 -14.23 2.54
CA GLU A 200 10.26 -15.40 2.94
C GLU A 200 11.03 -16.71 2.73
N PRO A 201 10.89 -17.69 3.62
CA PRO A 201 11.40 -19.03 3.41
C PRO A 201 10.72 -19.68 2.20
N PRO A 202 11.42 -20.54 1.44
CA PRO A 202 10.78 -21.31 0.39
C PRO A 202 9.67 -22.22 0.97
N GLY A 203 8.48 -22.20 0.39
CA GLY A 203 7.38 -23.09 0.75
C GLY A 203 6.42 -22.59 1.83
N THR A 204 6.37 -21.29 2.10
CA THR A 204 5.31 -20.65 2.90
C THR A 204 4.28 -19.97 2.02
#